data_ba3557a65f666f3a3e8d7610b48b585f
#
_entry.id   ba3557a65f666f3a3e8d7610b48b585f
#
_cell.length_a   1.000
_cell.length_b   1.000
_cell.length_c   1.000
_cell.angle_alpha   90.00
_cell.angle_beta   90.00
_cell.angle_gamma   90.00
#
_symmetry.space_group_name_H-M   'P 1'
#
loop_
_entity.id
_entity.type
_entity.pdbx_description
1 polymer ?
#
loop_
_entity_poly.entity_id
_entity_poly.type
_entity_poly.pdbx_seq_one_letter_code
_entity_poly.pdbx_strand_id
1 'polypeptide(L)'
;MIPLALLGIILAINFGILACWTYFLVLISWSISKSPKLEWTARYRIKSKPKVSIIVPARNEEGTILICLQSLLSQDYDNYEVIAIDDSSTDKTPSIISELSEKNHRLIAVKAPSRPEDWIGKNWACFQGYQKSSGEILLFTDADTVHKTDSLSSAVNTMIHGQLDALTLVPKLKCYDIITKFTLPVLSIFLHSRYSPLRVNNPKNKIGYFFGSFYLISKKNYEKIGTHEIVRQELVEDGALGRRVKEQKMKLRLVRGENYVEALWARDPSSLWHALRRIIIPLHLQKKKSAMMVTAFIFFILLEPFLILPFTLLYFGDFLLGGVLLTINLVTIFLLLTCSVVQSHFGLLQKSIYGLGFVLGCTVITLCFLISAFDSKGNKVVKWRDRSYFIDTKQHPFHL
;
A
#
# COMPACT_ATOMS: atom_id res chain seq x y z
N MET A 1 -27.21 38.64 -4.55
CA MET A 1 -26.86 38.25 -3.13
C MET A 1 -27.12 36.76 -2.94
N ILE A 2 -26.16 36.04 -2.40
CA ILE A 2 -26.36 34.63 -2.06
C ILE A 2 -27.31 34.56 -0.86
N PRO A 3 -28.35 33.70 -0.87
CA PRO A 3 -29.24 33.52 0.26
C PRO A 3 -28.46 33.14 1.54
N LEU A 4 -28.81 33.75 2.68
CA LEU A 4 -28.12 33.53 3.94
C LEU A 4 -28.06 32.04 4.35
N ALA A 5 -29.12 31.30 4.05
CA ALA A 5 -29.17 29.84 4.26
C ALA A 5 -28.12 29.07 3.45
N LEU A 6 -27.90 29.48 2.16
CA LEU A 6 -26.88 28.83 1.32
C LEU A 6 -25.46 29.15 1.81
N LEU A 7 -25.22 30.37 2.26
CA LEU A 7 -23.95 30.76 2.87
C LEU A 7 -23.67 29.97 4.16
N GLY A 8 -24.70 29.76 5.00
CA GLY A 8 -24.59 28.91 6.18
C GLY A 8 -24.21 27.46 5.85
N ILE A 9 -24.79 26.88 4.78
CA ILE A 9 -24.44 25.53 4.33
C ILE A 9 -22.97 25.47 3.84
N ILE A 10 -22.53 26.45 3.05
CA ILE A 10 -21.15 26.53 2.55
C ILE A 10 -20.18 26.62 3.74
N LEU A 11 -20.45 27.47 4.74
CA LEU A 11 -19.64 27.58 5.95
C LEU A 11 -19.57 26.26 6.72
N ALA A 12 -20.71 25.58 6.89
CA ALA A 12 -20.74 24.28 7.60
C ALA A 12 -19.90 23.22 6.88
N ILE A 13 -19.95 23.15 5.54
CA ILE A 13 -19.13 22.24 4.74
C ILE A 13 -17.64 22.55 4.93
N ASN A 14 -17.25 23.84 4.80
CA ASN A 14 -15.86 24.25 4.94
C ASN A 14 -15.30 24.00 6.37
N PHE A 15 -16.10 24.22 7.41
CA PHE A 15 -15.72 23.82 8.77
C PHE A 15 -15.53 22.31 8.90
N GLY A 16 -16.38 21.50 8.27
CA GLY A 16 -16.24 20.04 8.23
C GLY A 16 -14.94 19.61 7.56
N ILE A 17 -14.58 20.22 6.42
CA ILE A 17 -13.33 19.96 5.70
C ILE A 17 -12.11 20.37 6.52
N LEU A 18 -12.15 21.56 7.14
CA LEU A 18 -11.11 22.05 8.05
C LEU A 18 -10.88 21.07 9.21
N ALA A 19 -11.95 20.61 9.84
CA ALA A 19 -11.88 19.62 10.93
C ALA A 19 -11.27 18.30 10.47
N CYS A 20 -11.62 17.81 9.28
CA CYS A 20 -11.02 16.62 8.68
C CYS A 20 -9.51 16.77 8.47
N TRP A 21 -9.04 17.88 7.91
CA TRP A 21 -7.61 18.10 7.68
C TRP A 21 -6.84 18.30 8.96
N THR A 22 -7.43 18.97 9.97
CA THR A 22 -6.88 19.05 11.33
C THR A 22 -6.72 17.65 11.94
N TYR A 23 -7.75 16.82 11.83
CA TYR A 23 -7.70 15.43 12.29
C TYR A 23 -6.60 14.62 11.59
N PHE A 24 -6.47 14.72 10.25
CA PHE A 24 -5.42 14.03 9.52
C PHE A 24 -4.03 14.49 9.95
N LEU A 25 -3.80 15.78 10.12
CA LEU A 25 -2.49 16.30 10.54
C LEU A 25 -2.11 15.76 11.92
N VAL A 26 -3.02 15.81 12.88
CA VAL A 26 -2.80 15.30 14.25
C VAL A 26 -2.54 13.77 14.21
N LEU A 27 -3.40 13.02 13.52
CA LEU A 27 -3.28 11.56 13.41
C LEU A 27 -1.97 11.13 12.78
N ILE A 28 -1.59 11.75 11.65
CA ILE A 28 -0.37 11.42 10.91
C ILE A 28 0.86 11.75 11.75
N SER A 29 0.93 12.96 12.30
CA SER A 29 2.07 13.41 13.12
C SER A 29 2.24 12.52 14.35
N TRP A 30 1.15 12.21 15.05
CA TRP A 30 1.16 11.32 16.19
C TRP A 30 1.54 9.88 15.79
N SER A 31 0.97 9.37 14.71
CA SER A 31 1.27 8.03 14.24
C SER A 31 2.72 7.89 13.80
N ILE A 32 3.27 8.84 13.04
CA ILE A 32 4.67 8.80 12.60
C ILE A 32 5.62 8.82 13.82
N SER A 33 5.33 9.66 14.82
CA SER A 33 6.19 9.79 16.01
C SER A 33 6.15 8.56 16.93
N LYS A 34 5.02 7.85 16.99
CA LYS A 34 4.82 6.71 17.89
C LYS A 34 4.91 5.34 17.19
N SER A 35 5.05 5.31 15.86
CA SER A 35 5.17 4.06 15.13
C SER A 35 6.49 3.35 15.44
N PRO A 36 6.46 2.05 15.79
CA PRO A 36 7.68 1.29 15.99
C PRO A 36 8.46 1.20 14.69
N LYS A 37 9.78 1.30 14.79
CA LYS A 37 10.72 1.11 13.69
C LYS A 37 11.32 -0.30 13.79
N LEU A 38 11.68 -0.86 12.65
CA LEU A 38 12.54 -2.02 12.66
C LEU A 38 13.93 -1.56 13.13
N GLU A 39 14.46 -2.19 14.17
CA GLU A 39 15.77 -1.87 14.71
C GLU A 39 16.65 -3.11 14.61
N TRP A 40 17.90 -2.92 14.23
CA TRP A 40 18.88 -3.99 14.28
C TRP A 40 19.22 -4.27 15.74
N THR A 41 18.76 -5.41 16.24
CA THR A 41 18.97 -5.81 17.61
C THR A 41 20.12 -6.82 17.71
N ALA A 42 21.35 -6.35 17.48
CA ALA A 42 22.58 -7.15 17.70
C ALA A 42 22.65 -7.77 19.12
N ARG A 43 21.91 -7.21 20.07
CA ARG A 43 21.87 -7.67 21.47
C ARG A 43 21.16 -9.01 21.67
N TYR A 44 20.33 -9.43 20.71
CA TYR A 44 19.52 -10.65 20.85
C TYR A 44 19.97 -11.70 19.84
N ARG A 45 21.06 -12.44 20.16
CA ARG A 45 21.40 -13.65 19.41
C ARG A 45 20.32 -14.70 19.66
N ILE A 46 19.55 -15.00 18.60
CA ILE A 46 18.61 -16.12 18.65
C ILE A 46 19.42 -17.40 18.78
N LYS A 47 19.13 -18.23 19.80
CA LYS A 47 19.80 -19.52 20.02
C LYS A 47 19.53 -20.54 18.91
N SER A 48 18.33 -20.48 18.30
CA SER A 48 17.94 -21.28 17.15
C SER A 48 17.48 -20.36 16.04
N LYS A 49 18.11 -20.46 14.87
CA LYS A 49 17.72 -19.69 13.66
C LYS A 49 16.74 -20.54 12.84
N PRO A 50 15.41 -20.30 12.91
CA PRO A 50 14.44 -21.04 12.11
C PRO A 50 14.72 -20.85 10.62
N LYS A 51 14.45 -21.88 9.82
CA LYS A 51 14.60 -21.76 8.36
C LYS A 51 13.55 -20.80 7.80
N VAL A 52 13.99 -19.87 6.95
CA VAL A 52 13.12 -18.91 6.27
C VAL A 52 13.06 -19.23 4.77
N SER A 53 11.86 -19.35 4.21
CA SER A 53 11.66 -19.40 2.76
C SER A 53 11.19 -18.04 2.29
N ILE A 54 11.98 -17.38 1.42
CA ILE A 54 11.67 -16.12 0.80
C ILE A 54 11.00 -16.40 -0.55
N ILE A 55 9.76 -15.97 -0.70
CA ILE A 55 8.91 -16.25 -1.87
C ILE A 55 8.80 -14.96 -2.70
N VAL A 56 9.25 -15.02 -3.96
CA VAL A 56 9.30 -13.90 -4.90
C VAL A 56 8.50 -14.23 -6.14
N PRO A 57 7.23 -13.83 -6.24
CA PRO A 57 6.46 -13.97 -7.47
C PRO A 57 6.95 -12.96 -8.50
N ALA A 58 7.22 -13.39 -9.73
CA ALA A 58 7.72 -12.56 -10.81
C ALA A 58 6.92 -12.75 -12.09
N ARG A 59 6.59 -11.64 -12.77
CA ARG A 59 6.02 -11.61 -14.11
C ARG A 59 6.39 -10.34 -14.82
N ASN A 60 7.15 -10.47 -15.93
CA ASN A 60 7.63 -9.34 -16.73
C ASN A 60 8.38 -8.30 -15.88
N GLU A 61 9.39 -8.78 -15.14
CA GLU A 61 10.22 -8.00 -14.19
C GLU A 61 11.69 -7.93 -14.61
N GLU A 62 12.02 -8.07 -15.91
CA GLU A 62 13.41 -8.06 -16.40
C GLU A 62 14.22 -6.86 -15.92
N GLY A 63 13.56 -5.70 -15.69
CA GLY A 63 14.22 -4.46 -15.23
C GLY A 63 14.51 -4.42 -13.73
N THR A 64 13.96 -5.31 -12.90
CA THR A 64 14.04 -5.24 -11.44
C THR A 64 14.48 -6.54 -10.77
N ILE A 65 14.13 -7.69 -11.35
CA ILE A 65 14.29 -9.00 -10.72
C ILE A 65 15.75 -9.32 -10.36
N LEU A 66 16.71 -8.92 -11.19
CA LEU A 66 18.13 -9.16 -10.93
C LEU A 66 18.57 -8.49 -9.62
N ILE A 67 18.27 -7.21 -9.46
CA ILE A 67 18.66 -6.42 -8.28
C ILE A 67 17.91 -6.94 -7.04
N CYS A 68 16.63 -7.29 -7.18
CA CYS A 68 15.85 -7.88 -6.11
C CYS A 68 16.48 -9.17 -5.61
N LEU A 69 16.73 -10.15 -6.49
CA LEU A 69 17.29 -11.45 -6.10
C LEU A 69 18.71 -11.31 -5.53
N GLN A 70 19.57 -10.47 -6.10
CA GLN A 70 20.90 -10.20 -5.55
C GLN A 70 20.83 -9.65 -4.13
N SER A 71 19.90 -8.73 -3.86
CA SER A 71 19.70 -8.17 -2.52
C SER A 71 19.21 -9.22 -1.50
N LEU A 72 18.37 -10.16 -1.94
CA LEU A 72 17.88 -11.26 -1.12
C LEU A 72 18.93 -12.33 -0.88
N LEU A 73 19.80 -12.60 -1.86
CA LEU A 73 20.89 -13.58 -1.75
C LEU A 73 22.07 -13.06 -0.90
N SER A 74 22.12 -11.77 -0.60
CA SER A 74 23.15 -11.12 0.22
C SER A 74 22.75 -10.92 1.69
N GLN A 75 21.71 -11.59 2.18
CA GLN A 75 21.24 -11.44 3.56
C GLN A 75 22.24 -12.04 4.57
N ASP A 76 22.38 -11.39 5.73
CA ASP A 76 23.26 -11.83 6.85
C ASP A 76 22.65 -12.95 7.72
N TYR A 77 21.57 -13.55 7.26
CA TYR A 77 20.90 -14.67 7.90
C TYR A 77 21.33 -16.00 7.25
N ASP A 78 21.79 -16.98 8.02
CA ASP A 78 22.43 -18.18 7.43
C ASP A 78 21.42 -19.22 6.93
N ASN A 79 20.29 -19.38 7.65
CA ASN A 79 19.34 -20.47 7.43
C ASN A 79 18.12 -20.01 6.60
N TYR A 80 18.33 -19.77 5.30
CA TYR A 80 17.24 -19.36 4.40
C TYR A 80 17.43 -19.91 2.99
N GLU A 81 16.34 -19.89 2.25
CA GLU A 81 16.25 -20.14 0.81
C GLU A 81 15.42 -19.05 0.15
N VAL A 82 15.69 -18.79 -1.13
CA VAL A 82 14.94 -17.87 -1.98
C VAL A 82 14.24 -18.69 -3.06
N ILE A 83 12.94 -18.54 -3.19
CA ILE A 83 12.13 -19.23 -4.20
C ILE A 83 11.59 -18.15 -5.14
N ALA A 84 12.14 -18.06 -6.34
CA ALA A 84 11.69 -17.16 -7.39
C ALA A 84 10.73 -17.89 -8.34
N ILE A 85 9.51 -17.37 -8.44
CA ILE A 85 8.45 -18.02 -9.22
C ILE A 85 8.14 -17.19 -10.46
N ASP A 86 8.46 -17.73 -11.63
CA ASP A 86 8.05 -17.12 -12.89
C ASP A 86 6.59 -17.49 -13.23
N ASP A 87 5.72 -16.47 -13.26
CA ASP A 87 4.30 -16.60 -13.65
C ASP A 87 4.11 -16.34 -15.15
N SER A 88 4.74 -17.17 -15.99
CA SER A 88 4.63 -17.12 -17.45
C SER A 88 5.03 -15.75 -18.03
N SER A 89 6.20 -15.25 -17.70
CA SER A 89 6.77 -14.03 -18.27
C SER A 89 7.08 -14.20 -19.76
N THR A 90 7.01 -13.10 -20.48
CA THR A 90 7.30 -13.03 -21.94
C THR A 90 8.57 -12.24 -22.26
N ASP A 91 9.20 -11.68 -21.22
CA ASP A 91 10.46 -10.93 -21.25
C ASP A 91 11.65 -11.81 -20.77
N LYS A 92 12.78 -11.20 -20.44
CA LYS A 92 13.97 -11.90 -19.96
C LYS A 92 13.92 -12.38 -18.50
N THR A 93 12.80 -12.17 -17.78
CA THR A 93 12.65 -12.58 -16.38
C THR A 93 13.04 -14.05 -16.14
N PRO A 94 12.54 -15.05 -16.93
CA PRO A 94 12.86 -16.45 -16.68
C PRO A 94 14.34 -16.78 -16.85
N SER A 95 15.01 -16.20 -17.86
CA SER A 95 16.44 -16.44 -18.11
C SER A 95 17.29 -15.88 -16.98
N ILE A 96 16.96 -14.67 -16.47
CA ILE A 96 17.67 -14.04 -15.34
C ILE A 96 17.55 -14.90 -14.07
N ILE A 97 16.37 -15.43 -13.78
CA ILE A 97 16.13 -16.29 -12.62
C ILE A 97 16.94 -17.60 -12.77
N SER A 98 16.91 -18.24 -13.94
CA SER A 98 17.64 -19.47 -14.21
C SER A 98 19.14 -19.30 -14.05
N GLU A 99 19.72 -18.31 -14.72
CA GLU A 99 21.16 -18.01 -14.64
C GLU A 99 21.67 -17.75 -13.21
N LEU A 100 20.85 -17.05 -12.40
CA LEU A 100 21.19 -16.83 -11.00
C LEU A 100 21.06 -18.11 -10.15
N SER A 101 20.08 -18.95 -10.43
CA SER A 101 19.88 -20.20 -9.69
C SER A 101 20.99 -21.21 -9.93
N GLU A 102 21.58 -21.24 -11.13
CA GLU A 102 22.75 -22.06 -11.44
C GLU A 102 24.00 -21.64 -10.66
N LYS A 103 24.10 -20.34 -10.33
CA LYS A 103 25.25 -19.76 -9.62
C LYS A 103 25.08 -19.73 -8.10
N ASN A 104 23.86 -19.92 -7.58
CA ASN A 104 23.59 -19.80 -6.15
C ASN A 104 22.61 -20.86 -5.66
N HIS A 105 23.12 -21.82 -4.88
CA HIS A 105 22.36 -22.94 -4.33
C HIS A 105 21.20 -22.53 -3.39
N ARG A 106 21.18 -21.31 -2.88
CA ARG A 106 20.08 -20.80 -2.07
C ARG A 106 18.89 -20.34 -2.91
N LEU A 107 19.06 -20.16 -4.23
CA LEU A 107 17.99 -19.72 -5.14
C LEU A 107 17.38 -20.93 -5.85
N ILE A 108 16.09 -21.09 -5.65
CA ILE A 108 15.27 -22.11 -6.30
C ILE A 108 14.43 -21.41 -7.38
N ALA A 109 14.72 -21.71 -8.66
CA ALA A 109 13.93 -21.23 -9.78
C ALA A 109 12.71 -22.14 -9.96
N VAL A 110 11.52 -21.54 -9.99
CA VAL A 110 10.26 -22.25 -10.18
C VAL A 110 9.49 -21.63 -11.33
N LYS A 111 9.11 -22.43 -12.31
CA LYS A 111 8.13 -22.05 -13.33
C LYS A 111 6.74 -22.42 -12.80
N ALA A 112 5.87 -21.44 -12.64
CA ALA A 112 4.50 -21.69 -12.21
C ALA A 112 3.77 -22.56 -13.25
N PRO A 113 3.02 -23.58 -12.84
CA PRO A 113 2.14 -24.31 -13.75
C PRO A 113 1.01 -23.39 -14.25
N SER A 114 0.29 -23.85 -15.28
CA SER A 114 -0.84 -23.12 -15.85
C SER A 114 -1.78 -22.61 -14.74
N ARG A 115 -2.04 -21.31 -14.75
CA ARG A 115 -2.88 -20.65 -13.73
C ARG A 115 -4.35 -21.06 -13.94
N PRO A 116 -5.04 -21.54 -12.89
CA PRO A 116 -6.49 -21.74 -12.94
C PRO A 116 -7.24 -20.42 -13.18
N GLU A 117 -8.40 -20.48 -13.83
CA GLU A 117 -9.16 -19.26 -14.19
C GLU A 117 -9.62 -18.45 -12.98
N ASP A 118 -9.89 -19.10 -11.85
CA ASP A 118 -10.35 -18.51 -10.61
C ASP A 118 -9.22 -17.96 -9.72
N TRP A 119 -7.98 -17.88 -10.23
CA TRP A 119 -6.84 -17.31 -9.53
C TRP A 119 -6.33 -16.02 -10.18
N ILE A 120 -5.89 -15.08 -9.37
CA ILE A 120 -5.05 -13.96 -9.81
C ILE A 120 -3.61 -14.45 -9.92
N GLY A 121 -2.87 -14.00 -10.93
CA GLY A 121 -1.52 -14.52 -11.23
C GLY A 121 -0.55 -14.42 -10.05
N LYS A 122 -0.49 -13.25 -9.39
CA LYS A 122 0.38 -13.06 -8.21
C LYS A 122 0.03 -14.05 -7.09
N ASN A 123 -1.27 -14.22 -6.80
CA ASN A 123 -1.73 -15.12 -5.75
C ASN A 123 -1.37 -16.57 -6.06
N TRP A 124 -1.53 -16.96 -7.34
CA TRP A 124 -1.11 -18.28 -7.82
C TRP A 124 0.38 -18.51 -7.68
N ALA A 125 1.21 -17.54 -8.12
CA ALA A 125 2.66 -17.65 -7.99
C ALA A 125 3.10 -17.73 -6.52
N CYS A 126 2.53 -16.90 -5.63
CA CYS A 126 2.79 -16.96 -4.19
C CYS A 126 2.42 -18.33 -3.60
N PHE A 127 1.27 -18.89 -4.01
CA PHE A 127 0.84 -20.22 -3.56
C PHE A 127 1.78 -21.32 -4.06
N GLN A 128 2.23 -21.26 -5.32
CA GLN A 128 3.22 -22.22 -5.85
C GLN A 128 4.56 -22.12 -5.12
N GLY A 129 5.00 -20.89 -4.78
CA GLY A 129 6.20 -20.68 -3.96
C GLY A 129 6.06 -21.27 -2.56
N TYR A 130 4.92 -21.10 -1.91
CA TYR A 130 4.61 -21.74 -0.64
C TYR A 130 4.69 -23.27 -0.72
N GLN A 131 4.13 -23.88 -1.75
CA GLN A 131 4.17 -25.34 -1.92
C GLN A 131 5.59 -25.89 -2.06
N LYS A 132 6.53 -25.09 -2.57
CA LYS A 132 7.96 -25.43 -2.70
C LYS A 132 8.78 -25.08 -1.46
N SER A 133 8.21 -24.35 -0.50
CA SER A 133 8.91 -23.86 0.67
C SER A 133 9.17 -24.94 1.69
N SER A 134 10.37 -24.94 2.28
CA SER A 134 10.78 -25.86 3.36
C SER A 134 11.00 -25.12 4.69
N GLY A 135 10.90 -23.79 4.72
CA GLY A 135 11.11 -22.98 5.90
C GLY A 135 9.95 -23.01 6.91
N GLU A 136 10.27 -22.81 8.17
CA GLU A 136 9.31 -22.64 9.26
C GLU A 136 8.65 -21.26 9.24
N ILE A 137 9.35 -20.27 8.68
CA ILE A 137 8.87 -18.90 8.46
C ILE A 137 8.85 -18.64 6.97
N LEU A 138 7.77 -18.02 6.49
CA LEU A 138 7.61 -17.57 5.11
C LEU A 138 7.77 -16.06 5.07
N LEU A 139 8.63 -15.56 4.18
CA LEU A 139 8.74 -14.17 3.79
C LEU A 139 8.21 -14.03 2.37
N PHE A 140 7.18 -13.24 2.19
CA PHE A 140 6.70 -12.85 0.86
C PHE A 140 7.20 -11.45 0.54
N THR A 141 7.68 -11.25 -0.69
CA THR A 141 8.18 -9.97 -1.18
C THR A 141 7.97 -9.83 -2.68
N ASP A 142 7.75 -8.60 -3.16
CA ASP A 142 7.58 -8.32 -4.58
C ASP A 142 8.92 -8.35 -5.33
N ALA A 143 8.90 -8.62 -6.63
CA ALA A 143 10.09 -8.72 -7.49
C ALA A 143 10.74 -7.37 -7.85
N ASP A 144 10.14 -6.26 -7.43
CA ASP A 144 10.62 -4.89 -7.64
C ASP A 144 11.07 -4.21 -6.33
N THR A 145 11.48 -5.03 -5.36
CA THR A 145 11.99 -4.61 -4.05
C THR A 145 13.50 -4.74 -3.95
N VAL A 146 14.10 -3.95 -3.08
CA VAL A 146 15.53 -4.05 -2.74
C VAL A 146 15.67 -4.11 -1.22
N HIS A 147 16.40 -5.11 -0.72
CA HIS A 147 16.56 -5.38 0.69
C HIS A 147 17.98 -5.09 1.16
N LYS A 148 18.14 -4.43 2.31
CA LYS A 148 19.44 -4.31 2.96
C LYS A 148 19.88 -5.67 3.51
N THR A 149 21.19 -5.85 3.65
CA THR A 149 21.81 -7.12 4.10
C THR A 149 21.27 -7.59 5.45
N ASP A 150 20.93 -6.69 6.35
CA ASP A 150 20.44 -6.96 7.71
C ASP A 150 18.90 -6.96 7.85
N SER A 151 18.17 -6.90 6.74
CA SER A 151 16.70 -6.80 6.76
C SER A 151 16.04 -8.09 7.27
N LEU A 152 16.52 -9.24 6.80
CA LEU A 152 15.97 -10.55 7.18
C LEU A 152 16.26 -10.87 8.65
N SER A 153 17.51 -10.73 9.09
CA SER A 153 17.92 -10.99 10.46
C SER A 153 17.19 -10.09 11.46
N SER A 154 17.08 -8.79 11.16
CA SER A 154 16.34 -7.83 11.99
C SER A 154 14.85 -8.17 12.09
N ALA A 155 14.22 -8.55 10.98
CA ALA A 155 12.81 -8.91 10.95
C ALA A 155 12.51 -10.22 11.69
N VAL A 156 13.32 -11.27 11.48
CA VAL A 156 13.20 -12.55 12.19
C VAL A 156 13.42 -12.35 13.69
N ASN A 157 14.45 -11.60 14.09
CA ASN A 157 14.69 -11.23 15.48
C ASN A 157 13.48 -10.54 16.11
N THR A 158 12.93 -9.54 15.42
CA THR A 158 11.73 -8.80 15.89
C THR A 158 10.53 -9.73 16.03
N MET A 159 10.32 -10.65 15.09
CA MET A 159 9.22 -11.59 15.11
C MET A 159 9.33 -12.55 16.31
N ILE A 160 10.51 -13.12 16.54
CA ILE A 160 10.75 -14.13 17.61
C ILE A 160 10.67 -13.46 18.98
N HIS A 161 11.43 -12.38 19.21
CA HIS A 161 11.43 -11.69 20.52
C HIS A 161 10.09 -11.05 20.86
N GLY A 162 9.36 -10.56 19.82
CA GLY A 162 8.00 -10.06 19.98
C GLY A 162 6.97 -11.16 20.22
N GLN A 163 7.33 -12.43 20.07
CA GLN A 163 6.39 -13.57 20.02
C GLN A 163 5.24 -13.27 19.07
N LEU A 164 5.58 -12.83 17.85
CA LEU A 164 4.63 -12.41 16.84
C LEU A 164 4.24 -13.59 15.95
N ASP A 165 2.98 -13.64 15.57
CA ASP A 165 2.47 -14.59 14.58
C ASP A 165 2.79 -14.15 13.16
N ALA A 166 2.82 -12.83 12.94
CA ALA A 166 3.17 -12.20 11.66
C ALA A 166 3.78 -10.80 11.86
N LEU A 167 4.66 -10.41 10.94
CA LEU A 167 5.33 -9.11 10.89
C LEU A 167 5.28 -8.56 9.46
N THR A 168 5.03 -7.27 9.31
CA THR A 168 5.12 -6.60 8.01
C THR A 168 5.83 -5.26 8.15
N LEU A 169 6.52 -4.84 7.08
CA LEU A 169 7.29 -3.60 7.06
C LEU A 169 6.64 -2.57 6.13
N VAL A 170 6.60 -1.31 6.59
CA VAL A 170 6.38 -0.18 5.69
C VAL A 170 7.68 0.06 4.93
N PRO A 171 7.73 -0.14 3.61
CA PRO A 171 8.94 0.08 2.83
C PRO A 171 9.17 1.56 2.53
N LYS A 172 10.37 1.92 2.11
CA LYS A 172 10.63 3.18 1.44
C LYS A 172 10.12 3.09 0.00
N LEU A 173 9.12 3.89 -0.33
CA LEU A 173 8.52 3.88 -1.67
C LEU A 173 9.34 4.73 -2.64
N LYS A 174 9.82 4.11 -3.71
CA LYS A 174 10.52 4.79 -4.82
C LYS A 174 9.55 5.15 -5.93
N CYS A 175 9.72 6.34 -6.49
CA CYS A 175 9.00 6.86 -7.65
C CYS A 175 9.98 7.58 -8.56
N TYR A 176 9.85 7.40 -9.87
CA TYR A 176 10.76 8.03 -10.83
C TYR A 176 10.15 9.29 -11.44
N ASP A 177 8.87 9.27 -11.79
CA ASP A 177 8.21 10.38 -12.44
C ASP A 177 7.63 11.41 -11.44
N ILE A 178 7.43 12.65 -11.92
CA ILE A 178 6.99 13.78 -11.09
C ILE A 178 5.53 13.66 -10.67
N ILE A 179 4.68 13.06 -11.51
CA ILE A 179 3.24 12.92 -11.22
C ILE A 179 3.06 11.97 -10.04
N THR A 180 3.75 10.83 -10.07
CA THR A 180 3.75 9.88 -8.94
C THR A 180 4.32 10.52 -7.67
N LYS A 181 5.44 11.26 -7.77
CA LYS A 181 6.05 11.95 -6.62
C LYS A 181 5.10 12.95 -5.95
N PHE A 182 4.25 13.64 -6.71
CA PHE A 182 3.29 14.60 -6.18
C PHE A 182 1.98 13.94 -5.72
N THR A 183 1.60 12.82 -6.32
CA THR A 183 0.37 12.09 -5.97
C THR A 183 0.54 11.23 -4.71
N LEU A 184 1.70 10.60 -4.57
CA LEU A 184 1.93 9.63 -3.50
C LEU A 184 1.82 10.22 -2.08
N PRO A 185 2.32 11.44 -1.76
CA PRO A 185 2.11 12.03 -0.44
C PRO A 185 0.64 12.17 -0.07
N VAL A 186 -0.20 12.62 -0.99
CA VAL A 186 -1.65 12.79 -0.77
C VAL A 186 -2.33 11.43 -0.61
N LEU A 187 -2.05 10.46 -1.49
CA LEU A 187 -2.58 9.11 -1.41
C LEU A 187 -2.21 8.44 -0.08
N SER A 188 -0.97 8.60 0.34
CA SER A 188 -0.46 7.97 1.55
C SER A 188 -1.06 8.55 2.84
N ILE A 189 -1.62 9.77 2.84
CA ILE A 189 -2.39 10.31 3.96
C ILE A 189 -3.58 9.39 4.28
N PHE A 190 -4.33 8.99 3.25
CA PHE A 190 -5.51 8.13 3.41
C PHE A 190 -5.10 6.70 3.80
N LEU A 191 -4.09 6.15 3.15
CA LEU A 191 -3.57 4.82 3.49
C LEU A 191 -3.04 4.78 4.92
N HIS A 192 -2.27 5.79 5.32
CA HIS A 192 -1.73 5.91 6.67
C HIS A 192 -2.83 6.09 7.71
N SER A 193 -3.86 6.91 7.42
CA SER A 193 -4.98 7.10 8.34
C SER A 193 -5.74 5.81 8.61
N ARG A 194 -5.84 4.91 7.64
CA ARG A 194 -6.53 3.61 7.75
C ARG A 194 -5.62 2.52 8.32
N TYR A 195 -4.41 2.38 7.79
CA TYR A 195 -3.49 1.26 8.03
C TYR A 195 -2.22 1.69 8.77
N SER A 196 -2.29 2.73 9.60
CA SER A 196 -1.13 3.13 10.39
C SER A 196 -0.65 2.02 11.34
N PRO A 197 0.66 1.97 11.65
CA PRO A 197 1.16 1.04 12.66
C PRO A 197 0.41 1.10 13.99
N LEU A 198 -0.04 2.26 14.41
CA LEU A 198 -0.83 2.40 15.64
C LEU A 198 -2.17 1.67 15.59
N ARG A 199 -2.84 1.70 14.41
CA ARG A 199 -4.13 1.01 14.24
C ARG A 199 -3.95 -0.49 14.05
N VAL A 200 -3.00 -0.90 13.20
CA VAL A 200 -2.73 -2.32 12.90
C VAL A 200 -2.20 -3.03 14.14
N ASN A 201 -1.32 -2.39 14.92
CA ASN A 201 -0.72 -3.01 16.11
C ASN A 201 -1.67 -3.04 17.32
N ASN A 202 -2.77 -2.30 17.29
CA ASN A 202 -3.74 -2.34 18.37
C ASN A 202 -4.50 -3.68 18.35
N PRO A 203 -4.39 -4.53 19.39
CA PRO A 203 -5.04 -5.83 19.42
C PRO A 203 -6.57 -5.75 19.45
N LYS A 204 -7.14 -4.63 19.91
CA LYS A 204 -8.58 -4.39 19.95
C LYS A 204 -9.14 -4.01 18.57
N ASN A 205 -8.26 -3.64 17.63
CA ASN A 205 -8.68 -3.23 16.29
C ASN A 205 -8.68 -4.45 15.35
N LYS A 206 -9.75 -4.59 14.56
CA LYS A 206 -9.85 -5.65 13.54
C LYS A 206 -9.09 -5.33 12.25
N ILE A 207 -8.51 -4.13 12.15
CA ILE A 207 -7.74 -3.71 10.97
C ILE A 207 -6.43 -4.48 10.95
N GLY A 208 -6.24 -5.30 9.91
CA GLY A 208 -4.99 -5.98 9.59
C GLY A 208 -4.56 -5.59 8.18
N TYR A 209 -3.27 -5.44 7.95
CA TYR A 209 -2.71 -5.11 6.65
C TYR A 209 -1.28 -5.63 6.54
N PHE A 210 -0.94 -6.28 5.43
CA PHE A 210 0.42 -6.56 5.02
C PHE A 210 0.83 -5.63 3.90
N PHE A 211 2.08 -5.23 3.89
CA PHE A 211 2.71 -4.63 2.72
C PHE A 211 3.31 -5.76 1.88
N GLY A 212 2.86 -5.92 0.64
CA GLY A 212 3.31 -6.98 -0.27
C GLY A 212 4.81 -6.99 -0.52
N SER A 213 5.45 -5.83 -0.36
CA SER A 213 6.90 -5.66 -0.45
C SER A 213 7.68 -6.39 0.64
N PHE A 214 7.08 -6.68 1.81
CA PHE A 214 7.73 -7.42 2.89
C PHE A 214 6.74 -7.82 3.98
N TYR A 215 6.42 -9.11 4.08
CA TYR A 215 5.74 -9.64 5.25
C TYR A 215 6.20 -11.06 5.59
N LEU A 216 6.42 -11.28 6.90
CA LEU A 216 6.75 -12.59 7.46
C LEU A 216 5.54 -13.16 8.19
N ILE A 217 5.38 -14.47 8.07
CA ILE A 217 4.39 -15.24 8.83
C ILE A 217 4.94 -16.66 9.05
N SER A 218 4.69 -17.26 10.23
CA SER A 218 5.04 -18.66 10.40
C SER A 218 4.23 -19.55 9.46
N LYS A 219 4.84 -20.59 8.89
CA LYS A 219 4.18 -21.51 7.95
C LYS A 219 2.87 -22.06 8.54
N LYS A 220 2.90 -22.47 9.81
CA LYS A 220 1.73 -22.93 10.55
C LYS A 220 0.60 -21.89 10.60
N ASN A 221 0.93 -20.61 10.83
CA ASN A 221 -0.07 -19.56 10.90
C ASN A 221 -0.59 -19.17 9.51
N TYR A 222 0.27 -19.23 8.49
CA TYR A 222 -0.14 -19.03 7.09
C TYR A 222 -1.15 -20.10 6.64
N GLU A 223 -0.94 -21.36 6.99
CA GLU A 223 -1.88 -22.46 6.75
C GLU A 223 -3.19 -22.24 7.52
N LYS A 224 -3.10 -21.83 8.78
CA LYS A 224 -4.28 -21.57 9.63
C LYS A 224 -5.17 -20.45 9.11
N ILE A 225 -4.62 -19.41 8.47
CA ILE A 225 -5.41 -18.33 7.85
C ILE A 225 -5.98 -18.70 6.48
N GLY A 226 -5.62 -19.87 5.91
CA GLY A 226 -6.15 -20.40 4.66
C GLY A 226 -5.29 -20.14 3.43
N THR A 227 -4.01 -19.78 3.61
CA THR A 227 -3.01 -19.55 2.56
C THR A 227 -3.44 -18.49 1.52
N HIS A 228 -2.77 -18.38 0.38
CA HIS A 228 -3.23 -17.57 -0.75
C HIS A 228 -4.47 -18.17 -1.43
N GLU A 229 -4.84 -19.41 -1.11
CA GLU A 229 -6.03 -20.04 -1.66
C GLU A 229 -7.31 -19.31 -1.25
N ILE A 230 -7.41 -18.89 0.02
CA ILE A 230 -8.59 -18.18 0.52
C ILE A 230 -8.74 -16.77 -0.08
N VAL A 231 -7.64 -16.19 -0.57
CA VAL A 231 -7.59 -14.86 -1.19
C VAL A 231 -7.29 -14.92 -2.69
N ARG A 232 -7.46 -16.07 -3.33
CA ARG A 232 -7.03 -16.34 -4.71
C ARG A 232 -7.56 -15.37 -5.75
N GLN A 233 -8.70 -14.73 -5.48
CA GLN A 233 -9.32 -13.74 -6.38
C GLN A 233 -9.18 -12.29 -5.88
N GLU A 234 -8.50 -12.06 -4.75
CA GLU A 234 -8.30 -10.72 -4.21
C GLU A 234 -7.21 -9.98 -5.00
N LEU A 235 -7.53 -8.75 -5.45
CA LEU A 235 -6.58 -7.88 -6.16
C LEU A 235 -5.54 -7.24 -5.23
N VAL A 236 -5.84 -7.18 -3.94
CA VAL A 236 -4.99 -6.67 -2.86
C VAL A 236 -4.87 -7.78 -1.81
N GLU A 237 -4.22 -8.87 -2.24
CA GLU A 237 -4.12 -10.12 -1.48
C GLU A 237 -3.40 -9.96 -0.16
N ASP A 238 -2.36 -9.12 -0.12
CA ASP A 238 -1.59 -8.79 1.06
C ASP A 238 -2.44 -8.13 2.15
N GLY A 239 -3.24 -7.14 1.77
CA GLY A 239 -4.21 -6.53 2.69
C GLY A 239 -5.26 -7.52 3.18
N ALA A 240 -5.73 -8.42 2.30
CA ALA A 240 -6.70 -9.45 2.66
C ALA A 240 -6.11 -10.48 3.64
N LEU A 241 -4.88 -10.96 3.40
CA LEU A 241 -4.17 -11.86 4.32
C LEU A 241 -3.90 -11.20 5.68
N GLY A 242 -3.45 -9.94 5.69
CA GLY A 242 -3.23 -9.20 6.93
C GLY A 242 -4.50 -9.08 7.77
N ARG A 243 -5.67 -8.90 7.13
CA ARG A 243 -6.98 -8.92 7.80
C ARG A 243 -7.29 -10.30 8.37
N ARG A 244 -7.07 -11.38 7.60
CA ARG A 244 -7.28 -12.77 8.07
C ARG A 244 -6.48 -13.07 9.34
N VAL A 245 -5.22 -12.58 9.43
CA VAL A 245 -4.40 -12.70 10.65
C VAL A 245 -5.11 -12.08 11.86
N LYS A 246 -5.68 -10.88 11.70
CA LYS A 246 -6.41 -10.20 12.79
C LYS A 246 -7.74 -10.86 13.13
N GLU A 247 -8.46 -11.37 12.15
CA GLU A 247 -9.72 -12.14 12.35
C GLU A 247 -9.48 -13.39 13.19
N GLN A 248 -8.32 -14.05 13.00
CA GLN A 248 -7.89 -15.20 13.79
C GLN A 248 -7.29 -14.81 15.15
N LYS A 249 -7.37 -13.52 15.54
CA LYS A 249 -6.82 -12.97 16.79
C LYS A 249 -5.31 -13.21 16.95
N MET A 250 -4.61 -13.38 15.86
CA MET A 250 -3.16 -13.53 15.83
C MET A 250 -2.46 -12.20 16.08
N LYS A 251 -1.24 -12.28 16.62
CA LYS A 251 -0.41 -11.13 16.97
C LYS A 251 0.34 -10.61 15.74
N LEU A 252 -0.31 -9.72 14.99
CA LEU A 252 0.28 -9.00 13.87
C LEU A 252 1.00 -7.74 14.36
N ARG A 253 2.21 -7.49 13.84
CA ARG A 253 2.91 -6.22 14.02
C ARG A 253 3.29 -5.61 12.67
N LEU A 254 2.95 -4.34 12.51
CA LEU A 254 3.40 -3.48 11.42
C LEU A 254 4.46 -2.52 11.99
N VAL A 255 5.64 -2.50 11.39
CA VAL A 255 6.73 -1.60 11.80
C VAL A 255 7.24 -0.79 10.61
N ARG A 256 7.84 0.34 10.90
CA ARG A 256 8.52 1.17 9.90
C ARG A 256 9.83 0.52 9.50
N GLY A 257 9.96 0.16 8.23
CA GLY A 257 11.11 -0.56 7.67
C GLY A 257 11.77 0.16 6.50
N GLU A 258 11.53 1.47 6.34
CA GLU A 258 12.00 2.28 5.20
C GLU A 258 13.54 2.31 5.08
N ASN A 259 14.25 2.01 6.16
CA ASN A 259 15.70 1.90 6.17
C ASN A 259 16.20 0.51 5.75
N TYR A 260 15.32 -0.48 5.60
CA TYR A 260 15.65 -1.87 5.34
C TYR A 260 15.15 -2.37 4.00
N VAL A 261 13.99 -1.87 3.56
CA VAL A 261 13.34 -2.31 2.33
C VAL A 261 12.94 -1.11 1.49
N GLU A 262 13.34 -1.11 0.23
CA GLU A 262 12.87 -0.17 -0.78
C GLU A 262 11.95 -0.91 -1.76
N ALA A 263 10.82 -0.31 -2.13
CA ALA A 263 9.87 -0.87 -3.08
C ALA A 263 9.55 0.15 -4.17
N LEU A 264 9.44 -0.30 -5.40
CA LEU A 264 9.02 0.55 -6.50
C LEU A 264 7.49 0.68 -6.48
N TRP A 265 6.97 1.90 -6.27
CA TRP A 265 5.52 2.13 -6.23
C TRP A 265 4.91 2.16 -7.63
N ALA A 266 5.50 2.96 -8.51
CA ALA A 266 5.09 3.05 -9.90
C ALA A 266 6.29 3.42 -10.77
N ARG A 267 6.35 2.87 -11.98
CA ARG A 267 7.45 3.11 -12.95
C ARG A 267 7.24 4.43 -13.70
N ASP A 268 5.98 4.75 -13.97
CA ASP A 268 5.52 5.86 -14.80
C ASP A 268 4.07 6.24 -14.45
N PRO A 269 3.53 7.35 -14.98
CA PRO A 269 2.17 7.79 -14.71
C PRO A 269 1.08 6.77 -15.11
N SER A 270 1.33 5.94 -16.13
CA SER A 270 0.38 4.90 -16.56
C SER A 270 0.28 3.80 -15.51
N SER A 271 1.41 3.33 -14.98
CA SER A 271 1.43 2.34 -13.91
C SER A 271 0.83 2.87 -12.61
N LEU A 272 1.03 4.17 -12.28
CA LEU A 272 0.32 4.82 -11.18
C LEU A 272 -1.20 4.78 -11.38
N TRP A 273 -1.67 5.15 -12.58
CA TRP A 273 -3.08 5.16 -12.91
C TRP A 273 -3.72 3.78 -12.77
N HIS A 274 -3.05 2.75 -13.28
CA HIS A 274 -3.49 1.37 -13.14
C HIS A 274 -3.50 0.89 -11.68
N ALA A 275 -2.50 1.28 -10.88
CA ALA A 275 -2.43 0.95 -9.46
C ALA A 275 -3.59 1.60 -8.68
N LEU A 276 -3.90 2.88 -8.94
CA LEU A 276 -5.04 3.57 -8.35
C LEU A 276 -6.36 2.90 -8.73
N ARG A 277 -6.57 2.61 -10.02
CA ARG A 277 -7.79 1.94 -10.49
C ARG A 277 -7.98 0.55 -9.89
N ARG A 278 -6.91 -0.20 -9.67
CA ARG A 278 -6.94 -1.51 -9.01
C ARG A 278 -7.54 -1.45 -7.61
N ILE A 279 -7.30 -0.36 -6.89
CA ILE A 279 -7.84 -0.14 -5.54
C ILE A 279 -9.27 0.41 -5.60
N ILE A 280 -9.56 1.32 -6.54
CA ILE A 280 -10.79 2.10 -6.56
C ILE A 280 -11.95 1.36 -7.27
N ILE A 281 -11.70 0.67 -8.38
CA ILE A 281 -12.74 -0.01 -9.17
C ILE A 281 -13.50 -1.05 -8.34
N PRO A 282 -12.85 -1.93 -7.57
CA PRO A 282 -13.56 -2.90 -6.73
C PRO A 282 -14.55 -2.25 -5.76
N LEU A 283 -14.20 -1.10 -5.19
CA LEU A 283 -15.09 -0.34 -4.31
C LEU A 283 -16.40 0.05 -5.02
N HIS A 284 -16.31 0.52 -6.28
CA HIS A 284 -17.47 0.93 -7.07
C HIS A 284 -18.35 -0.25 -7.52
N LEU A 285 -17.73 -1.38 -7.81
CA LEU A 285 -18.45 -2.57 -8.26
C LEU A 285 -19.28 -3.22 -7.15
N GLN A 286 -18.80 -3.21 -5.91
CA GLN A 286 -19.45 -3.92 -4.80
C GLN A 286 -20.54 -3.13 -4.11
N LYS A 287 -20.30 -1.84 -3.85
CA LYS A 287 -21.20 -0.99 -3.07
C LYS A 287 -21.37 0.36 -3.76
N LYS A 288 -22.04 0.36 -4.91
CA LYS A 288 -22.17 1.56 -5.76
C LYS A 288 -22.58 2.82 -4.99
N LYS A 289 -23.62 2.76 -4.14
CA LYS A 289 -24.04 3.92 -3.32
C LYS A 289 -22.93 4.40 -2.40
N SER A 290 -22.28 3.47 -1.69
CA SER A 290 -21.16 3.79 -0.79
C SER A 290 -19.97 4.35 -1.55
N ALA A 291 -19.65 3.79 -2.73
CA ALA A 291 -18.57 4.27 -3.58
C ALA A 291 -18.84 5.69 -4.13
N MET A 292 -20.07 5.99 -4.53
CA MET A 292 -20.45 7.35 -4.92
C MET A 292 -20.33 8.34 -3.77
N MET A 293 -20.73 7.95 -2.55
CA MET A 293 -20.54 8.79 -1.35
C MET A 293 -19.05 9.03 -1.07
N VAL A 294 -18.21 7.99 -1.19
CA VAL A 294 -16.75 8.12 -1.04
C VAL A 294 -16.18 9.02 -2.14
N THR A 295 -16.63 8.87 -3.38
CA THR A 295 -16.18 9.73 -4.49
C THR A 295 -16.56 11.18 -4.24
N ALA A 296 -17.79 11.48 -3.81
CA ALA A 296 -18.21 12.81 -3.43
C ALA A 296 -17.38 13.36 -2.26
N PHE A 297 -17.16 12.54 -1.23
CA PHE A 297 -16.32 12.93 -0.09
C PHE A 297 -14.88 13.26 -0.53
N ILE A 298 -14.26 12.43 -1.37
CA ILE A 298 -12.92 12.68 -1.93
C ILE A 298 -12.88 13.97 -2.75
N PHE A 299 -13.90 14.23 -3.59
CA PHE A 299 -14.01 15.48 -4.33
C PHE A 299 -14.04 16.69 -3.40
N PHE A 300 -14.93 16.70 -2.41
CA PHE A 300 -15.07 17.81 -1.47
C PHE A 300 -13.81 18.00 -0.63
N ILE A 301 -13.22 16.94 -0.09
CA ILE A 301 -12.07 17.08 0.81
C ILE A 301 -10.77 17.46 0.07
N LEU A 302 -10.63 17.08 -1.22
CA LEU A 302 -9.40 17.31 -1.98
C LEU A 302 -9.48 18.54 -2.92
N LEU A 303 -10.60 18.79 -3.59
CA LEU A 303 -10.68 19.82 -4.64
C LEU A 303 -11.52 21.03 -4.26
N GLU A 304 -12.55 20.86 -3.43
CA GLU A 304 -13.42 21.97 -3.07
C GLU A 304 -12.65 23.19 -2.52
N PRO A 305 -11.65 23.06 -1.63
CA PRO A 305 -10.94 24.24 -1.13
C PRO A 305 -10.28 25.08 -2.22
N PHE A 306 -9.87 24.47 -3.33
CA PHE A 306 -9.29 25.19 -4.46
C PHE A 306 -10.34 25.79 -5.38
N LEU A 307 -11.49 25.12 -5.53
CA LEU A 307 -12.57 25.57 -6.40
C LEU A 307 -13.33 26.75 -5.79
N ILE A 308 -13.50 26.75 -4.47
CA ILE A 308 -14.22 27.83 -3.79
C ILE A 308 -13.36 29.09 -3.57
N LEU A 309 -12.03 28.98 -3.57
CA LEU A 309 -11.11 30.09 -3.31
C LEU A 309 -11.33 31.29 -4.24
N PRO A 310 -11.46 31.14 -5.59
CA PRO A 310 -11.75 32.27 -6.47
C PRO A 310 -13.07 32.97 -6.12
N PHE A 311 -14.09 32.20 -5.74
CA PHE A 311 -15.38 32.77 -5.34
C PHE A 311 -15.28 33.56 -4.03
N THR A 312 -14.54 33.05 -3.06
CA THR A 312 -14.34 33.74 -1.79
C THR A 312 -13.56 35.04 -1.97
N LEU A 313 -12.58 35.06 -2.87
CA LEU A 313 -11.81 36.27 -3.19
C LEU A 313 -12.65 37.34 -3.93
N LEU A 314 -13.52 36.90 -4.85
CA LEU A 314 -14.29 37.83 -5.70
C LEU A 314 -15.57 38.38 -5.05
N TYR A 315 -16.26 37.57 -4.23
CA TYR A 315 -17.60 37.89 -3.73
C TYR A 315 -17.67 38.29 -2.26
N PHE A 316 -16.59 38.01 -1.48
CA PHE A 316 -16.69 38.11 -0.02
C PHE A 316 -15.77 39.13 0.63
N GLY A 317 -15.08 39.97 -0.16
CA GLY A 317 -14.20 41.02 0.38
C GLY A 317 -14.89 42.02 1.32
N ASP A 318 -16.20 42.20 1.15
CA ASP A 318 -16.96 43.30 1.81
C ASP A 318 -17.84 42.85 2.99
N PHE A 319 -17.91 41.53 3.30
CA PHE A 319 -18.80 41.03 4.35
C PHE A 319 -18.02 40.24 5.41
N LEU A 320 -18.39 40.43 6.70
CA LEU A 320 -17.80 39.67 7.83
C LEU A 320 -17.79 38.14 7.59
N LEU A 321 -18.92 37.59 7.10
CA LEU A 321 -19.05 36.15 6.81
C LEU A 321 -18.17 35.73 5.64
N GLY A 322 -17.92 36.57 4.66
CA GLY A 322 -17.00 36.32 3.56
C GLY A 322 -15.55 36.24 4.02
N GLY A 323 -15.14 37.16 4.91
CA GLY A 323 -13.81 37.12 5.53
C GLY A 323 -13.58 35.85 6.35
N VAL A 324 -14.61 35.40 7.09
CA VAL A 324 -14.56 34.13 7.82
C VAL A 324 -14.40 32.95 6.88
N LEU A 325 -15.18 32.86 5.79
CA LEU A 325 -15.10 31.78 4.80
C LEU A 325 -13.73 31.75 4.13
N LEU A 326 -13.21 32.92 3.72
CA LEU A 326 -11.88 33.04 3.12
C LEU A 326 -10.79 32.52 4.09
N THR A 327 -10.87 32.93 5.37
CA THR A 327 -9.91 32.50 6.39
C THR A 327 -9.95 30.99 6.58
N ILE A 328 -11.14 30.38 6.72
CA ILE A 328 -11.30 28.93 6.85
C ILE A 328 -10.71 28.21 5.64
N ASN A 329 -10.97 28.71 4.45
CA ASN A 329 -10.51 28.11 3.20
C ASN A 329 -8.97 28.15 3.10
N LEU A 330 -8.34 29.31 3.37
CA LEU A 330 -6.87 29.44 3.34
C LEU A 330 -6.21 28.56 4.41
N VAL A 331 -6.76 28.48 5.60
CA VAL A 331 -6.26 27.59 6.66
C VAL A 331 -6.38 26.12 6.24
N THR A 332 -7.49 25.75 5.59
CA THR A 332 -7.69 24.38 5.09
C THR A 332 -6.64 24.01 4.03
N ILE A 333 -6.38 24.89 3.07
CA ILE A 333 -5.35 24.71 2.04
C ILE A 333 -3.95 24.57 2.70
N PHE A 334 -3.67 25.42 3.70
CA PHE A 334 -2.41 25.34 4.45
C PHE A 334 -2.26 24.03 5.22
N LEU A 335 -3.32 23.53 5.86
CA LEU A 335 -3.31 22.22 6.54
C LEU A 335 -3.10 21.08 5.57
N LEU A 336 -3.75 21.09 4.38
CA LEU A 336 -3.58 20.10 3.34
C LEU A 336 -2.13 20.06 2.84
N LEU A 337 -1.56 21.23 2.55
CA LEU A 337 -0.15 21.37 2.21
C LEU A 337 0.76 20.80 3.31
N THR A 338 0.52 21.18 4.55
CA THR A 338 1.31 20.72 5.70
C THR A 338 1.23 19.21 5.86
N CYS A 339 0.03 18.61 5.76
CA CYS A 339 -0.14 17.15 5.77
C CYS A 339 0.66 16.49 4.65
N SER A 340 0.61 17.03 3.43
CA SER A 340 1.35 16.49 2.28
C SER A 340 2.86 16.58 2.47
N VAL A 341 3.37 17.70 2.99
CA VAL A 341 4.80 17.89 3.29
C VAL A 341 5.25 16.97 4.43
N VAL A 342 4.50 16.88 5.52
CA VAL A 342 4.79 15.99 6.65
C VAL A 342 4.80 14.54 6.19
N GLN A 343 3.82 14.13 5.39
CA GLN A 343 3.74 12.78 4.87
C GLN A 343 4.89 12.48 3.90
N SER A 344 5.26 13.41 3.02
CA SER A 344 6.38 13.27 2.11
C SER A 344 7.69 13.07 2.87
N HIS A 345 7.98 13.95 3.83
CA HIS A 345 9.27 13.96 4.53
C HIS A 345 9.39 12.83 5.58
N PHE A 346 8.41 12.72 6.47
CA PHE A 346 8.48 11.82 7.63
C PHE A 346 7.78 10.48 7.41
N GLY A 347 6.72 10.46 6.60
CA GLY A 347 5.95 9.24 6.32
C GLY A 347 6.57 8.38 5.22
N LEU A 348 7.04 9.04 4.14
CA LEU A 348 7.59 8.36 2.96
C LEU A 348 9.12 8.44 2.86
N LEU A 349 9.78 9.21 3.73
CA LEU A 349 11.21 9.54 3.66
C LEU A 349 11.64 10.05 2.28
N GLN A 350 10.82 10.91 1.68
CA GLN A 350 11.08 11.58 0.41
C GLN A 350 11.41 13.05 0.63
N LYS A 351 11.81 13.76 -0.45
CA LYS A 351 12.07 15.20 -0.38
C LYS A 351 10.77 15.96 -0.07
N SER A 352 10.81 16.87 0.88
CA SER A 352 9.65 17.71 1.30
C SER A 352 9.00 18.46 0.13
N ILE A 353 9.80 18.84 -0.88
CA ILE A 353 9.33 19.54 -2.08
C ILE A 353 8.25 18.75 -2.84
N TYR A 354 8.22 17.43 -2.72
CA TYR A 354 7.16 16.64 -3.37
C TYR A 354 5.79 16.84 -2.71
N GLY A 355 5.77 17.22 -1.44
CA GLY A 355 4.55 17.64 -0.77
C GLY A 355 3.95 18.94 -1.34
N LEU A 356 4.76 19.82 -1.94
CA LEU A 356 4.28 21.07 -2.56
C LEU A 356 3.44 20.81 -3.82
N GLY A 357 3.63 19.67 -4.50
CA GLY A 357 2.83 19.28 -5.65
C GLY A 357 1.43 18.73 -5.33
N PHE A 358 0.95 18.91 -4.10
CA PHE A 358 -0.28 18.34 -3.56
C PHE A 358 -1.53 18.64 -4.40
N VAL A 359 -1.62 19.80 -5.04
CA VAL A 359 -2.75 20.17 -5.92
C VAL A 359 -2.87 19.18 -7.08
N LEU A 360 -1.74 18.87 -7.74
CA LEU A 360 -1.72 17.87 -8.80
C LEU A 360 -2.09 16.48 -8.24
N GLY A 361 -1.56 16.11 -7.07
CA GLY A 361 -1.91 14.84 -6.41
C GLY A 361 -3.40 14.73 -6.09
N CYS A 362 -4.01 15.78 -5.54
CA CYS A 362 -5.45 15.87 -5.29
C CYS A 362 -6.25 15.69 -6.58
N THR A 363 -5.83 16.36 -7.66
CA THR A 363 -6.50 16.28 -8.97
C THR A 363 -6.44 14.87 -9.54
N VAL A 364 -5.26 14.24 -9.56
CA VAL A 364 -5.08 12.87 -10.09
C VAL A 364 -5.94 11.86 -9.33
N ILE A 365 -5.93 11.91 -7.98
CA ILE A 365 -6.74 11.00 -7.15
C ILE A 365 -8.23 11.21 -7.41
N THR A 366 -8.69 12.46 -7.40
CA THR A 366 -10.13 12.76 -7.61
C THR A 366 -10.59 12.34 -8.99
N LEU A 367 -9.81 12.63 -10.04
CA LEU A 367 -10.12 12.19 -11.41
C LEU A 367 -10.20 10.67 -11.51
N CYS A 368 -9.29 9.95 -10.83
CA CYS A 368 -9.34 8.49 -10.82
C CYS A 368 -10.63 7.97 -10.17
N PHE A 369 -11.08 8.56 -9.06
CA PHE A 369 -12.36 8.21 -8.44
C PHE A 369 -13.54 8.49 -9.35
N LEU A 370 -13.61 9.70 -9.95
CA LEU A 370 -14.68 10.10 -10.84
C LEU A 370 -14.78 9.19 -12.08
N ILE A 371 -13.66 8.97 -12.78
CA ILE A 371 -13.63 8.12 -13.97
C ILE A 371 -13.99 6.68 -13.62
N SER A 372 -13.47 6.13 -12.50
CA SER A 372 -13.83 4.78 -12.05
C SER A 372 -15.31 4.63 -11.72
N ALA A 373 -15.97 5.69 -11.23
CA ALA A 373 -17.41 5.70 -10.99
C ALA A 373 -18.24 5.57 -12.27
N PHE A 374 -17.76 6.15 -13.38
CA PHE A 374 -18.41 6.03 -14.70
C PHE A 374 -18.10 4.69 -15.38
N ASP A 375 -16.85 4.26 -15.35
CA ASP A 375 -16.41 2.99 -15.95
C ASP A 375 -17.08 1.76 -15.33
N SER A 376 -17.45 1.82 -14.05
CA SER A 376 -18.12 0.73 -13.34
C SER A 376 -19.49 0.35 -13.92
N LYS A 377 -20.02 1.13 -14.88
CA LYS A 377 -21.31 0.83 -15.53
C LYS A 377 -21.25 -0.27 -16.61
N GLY A 378 -20.07 -0.58 -17.16
CA GLY A 378 -19.94 -1.47 -18.33
C GLY A 378 -19.01 -2.67 -18.18
N ASN A 379 -17.84 -2.53 -17.63
CA ASN A 379 -16.81 -3.58 -17.65
C ASN A 379 -16.23 -3.86 -16.27
N LYS A 380 -16.52 -5.07 -15.77
CA LYS A 380 -15.94 -5.62 -14.53
C LYS A 380 -14.48 -6.10 -14.73
N VAL A 381 -13.70 -5.41 -15.56
CA VAL A 381 -12.36 -5.83 -15.93
C VAL A 381 -11.32 -4.88 -15.34
N VAL A 382 -10.42 -5.42 -14.54
CA VAL A 382 -9.22 -4.73 -14.08
C VAL A 382 -8.01 -5.29 -14.83
N LYS A 383 -7.25 -4.41 -15.48
CA LYS A 383 -5.98 -4.78 -16.12
C LYS A 383 -4.85 -4.74 -15.11
N TRP A 384 -4.05 -5.80 -15.05
CA TRP A 384 -2.82 -5.85 -14.26
C TRP A 384 -1.76 -6.70 -14.96
N ARG A 385 -0.59 -6.12 -15.22
CA ARG A 385 0.54 -6.80 -15.89
C ARG A 385 0.09 -7.58 -17.14
N ASP A 386 -0.42 -6.91 -18.14
CA ASP A 386 -0.88 -7.47 -19.43
C ASP A 386 -2.02 -8.48 -19.34
N ARG A 387 -2.55 -8.74 -18.16
CA ARG A 387 -3.72 -9.60 -17.95
C ARG A 387 -4.95 -8.78 -17.58
N SER A 388 -6.10 -9.24 -18.08
CA SER A 388 -7.41 -8.70 -17.72
C SER A 388 -8.09 -9.66 -16.75
N TYR A 389 -8.54 -9.14 -15.61
CA TYR A 389 -9.23 -9.92 -14.59
C TYR A 389 -10.69 -9.47 -14.52
N PHE A 390 -11.61 -10.44 -14.62
CA PHE A 390 -13.02 -10.20 -14.40
C PHE A 390 -13.30 -10.24 -12.90
N ILE A 391 -13.96 -9.20 -12.39
CA ILE A 391 -14.33 -9.14 -10.98
C ILE A 391 -15.76 -9.63 -10.84
N ASP A 392 -15.96 -10.82 -10.28
CA ASP A 392 -17.30 -11.29 -9.89
C ASP A 392 -17.63 -10.79 -8.47
N THR A 393 -18.50 -9.76 -8.43
CA THR A 393 -18.90 -9.12 -7.17
C THR A 393 -19.83 -9.96 -6.32
N LYS A 394 -20.37 -11.06 -6.85
CA LYS A 394 -21.30 -11.91 -6.11
C LYS A 394 -20.60 -12.97 -5.26
N GLN A 395 -19.42 -13.39 -5.67
CA GLN A 395 -18.70 -14.50 -5.04
C GLN A 395 -17.71 -14.08 -3.95
N HIS A 396 -17.18 -12.85 -4.00
CA HIS A 396 -16.18 -12.40 -3.04
C HIS A 396 -16.43 -10.93 -2.64
N PRO A 397 -16.91 -10.69 -1.41
CA PRO A 397 -16.99 -9.33 -0.89
C PRO A 397 -15.56 -8.80 -0.66
N PHE A 398 -15.13 -7.84 -1.48
CA PHE A 398 -13.96 -7.03 -1.18
C PHE A 398 -14.18 -6.27 0.12
N HIS A 399 -13.34 -6.46 1.06
CA HIS A 399 -13.38 -5.77 2.33
C HIS A 399 -12.22 -4.75 2.38
N LEU A 400 -12.38 -3.64 1.66
CA LEU A 400 -11.51 -2.48 1.87
C LEU A 400 -11.78 -1.82 3.21
#